data_65983cb0a976199df5fd5f5e82605627
#
_entry.id   65983cb0a976199df5fd5f5e82605627
#
_cell.length_a   1.000
_cell.length_b   1.000
_cell.length_c   1.000
_cell.angle_alpha   90.00
_cell.angle_beta   90.00
_cell.angle_gamma   90.00
#
_symmetry.space_group_name_H-M   'P 1'
#
loop_
_entity.id
_entity.type
_entity.pdbx_description
1 polymer ?
#
loop_
_entity_poly.entity_id
_entity_poly.type
_entity_poly.pdbx_seq_one_letter_code
_entity_poly.pdbx_strand_id
1 'polypeptide(L)'
;MEMVTMEDIAKRLGVTKGTVSKAMNGAEDVSESLRKTVLETAVEMGYRRIYRKEKSKSVCVFITNMEYEKPEDFGAELILGFRQMAEPVGFQVTVVPLNPETQARYSYDEYMLKNRYEGAFLLGLSFKDPWMEDFKLCRTPAVLYDSPVFMNPVVTSISMNNFEGMNLAAAWLKSLGHRKIGYLGGALGSYIYQVRYAAFFNAMKENGLELDENMTGVAYYASDCLKQHFQRLMDLGCTAIICSHDLLAHAVMIHCGERGLRVPDDLSVIGVDDIPLCQHTAPPLSSIRQNRLDLGRSAFYALSSQLAKIPVSTLTLHAELIRRASVAPPPARQILTESAEILKSVESAT
;
A
#
# COMPACT_ATOMS: atom_id res chain seq x y z
N MET A 1 11.86 33.95 9.91
CA MET A 1 13.12 33.28 9.57
C MET A 1 13.57 33.76 8.20
N GLU A 2 14.77 34.28 8.07
CA GLU A 2 15.36 34.58 6.77
C GLU A 2 15.51 33.31 5.95
N MET A 3 15.20 33.39 4.65
CA MET A 3 15.31 32.26 3.74
C MET A 3 16.79 32.02 3.42
N VAL A 4 17.25 30.79 3.60
CA VAL A 4 18.62 30.39 3.24
C VAL A 4 18.83 30.57 1.73
N THR A 5 19.94 31.18 1.36
CA THR A 5 20.33 31.47 -0.03
C THR A 5 21.52 30.64 -0.49
N MET A 6 21.78 30.60 -1.81
CA MET A 6 23.02 29.97 -2.34
C MET A 6 24.28 30.67 -1.82
N GLU A 7 24.19 31.95 -1.45
CA GLU A 7 25.27 32.72 -0.86
C GLU A 7 25.62 32.19 0.54
N ASP A 8 24.60 31.84 1.33
CA ASP A 8 24.81 31.31 2.68
C ASP A 8 25.46 29.92 2.64
N ILE A 9 25.05 29.06 1.67
CA ILE A 9 25.70 27.77 1.42
C ILE A 9 27.16 27.97 0.99
N ALA A 10 27.40 28.92 0.08
CA ALA A 10 28.74 29.22 -0.39
C ALA A 10 29.68 29.68 0.74
N LYS A 11 29.18 30.57 1.63
CA LYS A 11 29.90 30.99 2.85
C LYS A 11 30.23 29.83 3.77
N ARG A 12 29.25 28.96 4.01
CA ARG A 12 29.43 27.79 4.89
C ARG A 12 30.48 26.81 4.38
N LEU A 13 30.58 26.64 3.05
CA LEU A 13 31.50 25.71 2.41
C LEU A 13 32.84 26.34 1.98
N GLY A 14 33.01 27.67 2.13
CA GLY A 14 34.21 28.37 1.67
C GLY A 14 34.37 28.35 0.15
N VAL A 15 33.29 28.28 -0.63
CA VAL A 15 33.29 28.29 -2.09
C VAL A 15 32.56 29.51 -2.66
N THR A 16 32.59 29.69 -3.97
CA THR A 16 31.80 30.78 -4.59
C THR A 16 30.34 30.42 -4.79
N LYS A 17 29.43 31.39 -4.82
CA LYS A 17 28.02 31.18 -5.21
C LYS A 17 27.90 30.50 -6.57
N GLY A 18 28.79 30.83 -7.52
CA GLY A 18 28.84 30.19 -8.83
C GLY A 18 29.14 28.69 -8.74
N THR A 19 30.04 28.28 -7.84
CA THR A 19 30.37 26.89 -7.57
C THR A 19 29.18 26.14 -7.00
N VAL A 20 28.46 26.74 -6.03
CA VAL A 20 27.21 26.16 -5.47
C VAL A 20 26.16 26.00 -6.57
N SER A 21 25.97 27.02 -7.39
CA SER A 21 25.01 26.96 -8.51
C SER A 21 25.36 25.89 -9.53
N LYS A 22 26.63 25.75 -9.90
CA LYS A 22 27.14 24.69 -10.81
C LYS A 22 26.94 23.29 -10.22
N ALA A 23 27.27 23.09 -8.95
CA ALA A 23 27.06 21.84 -8.23
C ALA A 23 25.59 21.42 -8.23
N MET A 24 24.69 22.33 -7.87
CA MET A 24 23.23 22.10 -7.85
C MET A 24 22.63 21.89 -9.25
N ASN A 25 23.25 22.39 -10.31
CA ASN A 25 22.78 22.22 -11.68
C ASN A 25 23.43 21.05 -12.41
N GLY A 26 24.30 20.29 -11.75
CA GLY A 26 24.92 19.10 -12.33
C GLY A 26 25.99 19.40 -13.37
N ALA A 27 26.65 20.57 -13.31
CA ALA A 27 27.71 20.95 -14.26
C ALA A 27 28.88 19.96 -14.21
N GLU A 28 29.42 19.59 -15.38
CA GLU A 28 30.46 18.56 -15.51
C GLU A 28 31.80 18.96 -14.88
N ASP A 29 32.05 20.26 -14.76
CA ASP A 29 33.25 20.84 -14.16
C ASP A 29 33.24 20.85 -12.61
N VAL A 30 32.26 20.21 -11.97
CA VAL A 30 32.18 20.05 -10.51
C VAL A 30 32.29 18.57 -10.15
N SER A 31 33.25 18.24 -9.27
CA SER A 31 33.44 16.87 -8.80
C SER A 31 32.18 16.32 -8.09
N GLU A 32 31.96 15.02 -8.19
CA GLU A 32 30.81 14.35 -7.56
C GLU A 32 30.85 14.51 -6.02
N SER A 33 32.06 14.50 -5.42
CA SER A 33 32.23 14.72 -3.98
C SER A 33 31.77 16.11 -3.56
N LEU A 34 32.22 17.16 -4.27
CA LEU A 34 31.80 18.53 -3.97
C LEU A 34 30.31 18.73 -4.23
N ARG A 35 29.77 18.10 -5.26
CA ARG A 35 28.31 18.12 -5.53
C ARG A 35 27.53 17.54 -4.37
N LYS A 36 27.95 16.39 -3.85
CA LYS A 36 27.32 15.74 -2.71
C LYS A 36 27.37 16.65 -1.48
N THR A 37 28.54 17.17 -1.13
CA THR A 37 28.70 18.09 0.02
C THR A 37 27.81 19.34 -0.11
N VAL A 38 27.68 19.91 -1.31
CA VAL A 38 26.79 21.07 -1.54
C VAL A 38 25.34 20.70 -1.31
N LEU A 39 24.88 19.53 -1.78
CA LEU A 39 23.49 19.07 -1.59
C LEU A 39 23.21 18.79 -0.12
N GLU A 40 24.08 18.06 0.57
CA GLU A 40 23.98 17.78 2.01
C GLU A 40 23.87 19.10 2.81
N THR A 41 24.80 20.03 2.58
CA THR A 41 24.78 21.34 3.27
C THR A 41 23.52 22.14 2.97
N ALA A 42 23.03 22.10 1.72
CA ALA A 42 21.80 22.78 1.34
C ALA A 42 20.59 22.21 2.08
N VAL A 43 20.49 20.88 2.20
CA VAL A 43 19.44 20.19 2.96
C VAL A 43 19.54 20.52 4.45
N GLU A 44 20.73 20.41 5.07
CA GLU A 44 20.96 20.76 6.49
C GLU A 44 20.55 22.19 6.80
N MET A 45 20.92 23.14 5.96
CA MET A 45 20.58 24.55 6.14
C MET A 45 19.11 24.86 5.85
N GLY A 46 18.35 23.92 5.27
CA GLY A 46 16.96 24.11 4.88
C GLY A 46 16.79 25.00 3.66
N TYR A 47 17.77 24.96 2.75
CA TYR A 47 17.67 25.67 1.48
C TYR A 47 16.50 25.12 0.66
N ARG A 48 15.62 26.05 0.21
CA ARG A 48 14.55 25.75 -0.74
C ARG A 48 14.77 26.55 -2.01
N ARG A 49 14.75 25.87 -3.14
CA ARG A 49 14.92 26.55 -4.42
C ARG A 49 13.69 27.40 -4.71
N ILE A 50 13.88 28.71 -4.85
CA ILE A 50 12.79 29.61 -5.26
C ILE A 50 12.67 29.51 -6.78
N TYR A 51 11.59 28.92 -7.26
CA TYR A 51 11.27 28.90 -8.68
C TYR A 51 10.63 30.24 -9.05
N ARG A 52 11.17 30.93 -10.08
CA ARG A 52 10.48 32.07 -10.68
C ARG A 52 9.14 31.58 -11.26
N LYS A 53 8.11 32.42 -11.14
CA LYS A 53 6.69 32.16 -11.46
C LYS A 53 6.38 31.52 -12.84
N GLU A 54 7.35 31.44 -13.74
CA GLU A 54 7.18 31.02 -15.15
C GLU A 54 7.69 29.61 -15.48
N LYS A 55 8.23 28.83 -14.53
CA LYS A 55 8.59 27.43 -14.78
C LYS A 55 7.54 26.50 -14.21
N SER A 56 7.09 25.52 -15.03
CA SER A 56 6.18 24.47 -14.62
C SER A 56 6.65 23.84 -13.30
N LYS A 57 5.73 23.73 -12.35
CA LYS A 57 5.96 23.00 -11.10
C LYS A 57 6.22 21.54 -11.42
N SER A 58 7.25 20.96 -10.86
CA SER A 58 7.63 19.57 -11.14
C SER A 58 7.45 18.70 -9.90
N VAL A 59 6.74 17.60 -10.06
CA VAL A 59 6.56 16.56 -9.05
C VAL A 59 6.91 15.20 -9.64
N CYS A 60 7.20 14.23 -8.80
CA CYS A 60 7.50 12.89 -9.29
C CYS A 60 6.62 11.82 -8.63
N VAL A 61 6.46 10.71 -9.34
CA VAL A 61 5.93 9.46 -8.80
C VAL A 61 7.08 8.47 -8.77
N PHE A 62 7.53 8.11 -7.58
CA PHE A 62 8.47 7.01 -7.40
C PHE A 62 7.75 5.69 -7.35
N ILE A 63 8.29 4.69 -8.01
CA ILE A 63 7.74 3.35 -8.01
C ILE A 63 8.83 2.31 -7.83
N THR A 64 8.59 1.38 -6.90
CA THR A 64 9.45 0.23 -6.61
C THR A 64 8.58 -0.98 -6.30
N ASN A 65 9.09 -2.20 -6.51
CA ASN A 65 8.39 -3.45 -6.16
C ASN A 65 6.94 -3.57 -6.70
N MET A 66 6.62 -2.88 -7.80
CA MET A 66 5.28 -2.83 -8.36
C MET A 66 5.34 -2.65 -9.88
N GLU A 67 4.55 -3.39 -10.64
CA GLU A 67 4.41 -3.24 -12.09
C GLU A 67 3.50 -2.05 -12.43
N TYR A 68 3.83 -1.31 -13.50
CA TYR A 68 3.14 -0.07 -13.87
C TYR A 68 3.23 0.31 -15.35
N GLU A 69 3.93 -0.48 -16.16
CA GLU A 69 4.20 -0.14 -17.57
C GLU A 69 3.00 -0.38 -18.47
N LYS A 70 2.16 -1.36 -18.11
CA LYS A 70 0.96 -1.74 -18.86
C LYS A 70 -0.29 -1.20 -18.19
N PRO A 71 -1.37 -0.91 -18.95
CA PRO A 71 -2.63 -0.42 -18.39
C PRO A 71 -3.27 -1.33 -17.33
N GLU A 72 -3.04 -2.64 -17.43
CA GLU A 72 -3.54 -3.66 -16.50
C GLU A 72 -2.69 -3.80 -15.24
N ASP A 73 -1.50 -3.21 -15.19
CA ASP A 73 -0.61 -3.26 -14.06
C ASP A 73 -1.16 -2.46 -12.88
N PHE A 74 -0.92 -2.94 -11.69
CA PHE A 74 -1.47 -2.34 -10.47
C PHE A 74 -1.09 -0.87 -10.29
N GLY A 75 0.18 -0.52 -10.55
CA GLY A 75 0.69 0.86 -10.42
C GLY A 75 0.19 1.82 -11.49
N ALA A 76 -0.22 1.31 -12.66
CA ALA A 76 -0.60 2.15 -13.80
C ALA A 76 -1.81 3.05 -13.49
N GLU A 77 -2.86 2.52 -12.88
CA GLU A 77 -4.05 3.30 -12.50
C GLU A 77 -3.76 4.35 -11.43
N LEU A 78 -2.89 4.04 -10.44
CA LEU A 78 -2.44 4.99 -9.42
C LEU A 78 -1.71 6.18 -10.07
N ILE A 79 -0.80 5.91 -10.99
CA ILE A 79 -0.06 6.94 -11.74
C ILE A 79 -1.01 7.76 -12.62
N LEU A 80 -1.92 7.09 -13.32
CA LEU A 80 -2.91 7.74 -14.18
C LEU A 80 -3.79 8.71 -13.37
N GLY A 81 -4.33 8.25 -12.23
CA GLY A 81 -5.15 9.08 -11.35
C GLY A 81 -4.39 10.31 -10.84
N PHE A 82 -3.14 10.14 -10.41
CA PHE A 82 -2.29 11.24 -9.99
C PHE A 82 -2.05 12.27 -11.10
N ARG A 83 -1.72 11.82 -12.32
CA ARG A 83 -1.53 12.68 -13.49
C ARG A 83 -2.79 13.44 -13.87
N GLN A 84 -3.96 12.79 -13.88
CA GLN A 84 -5.24 13.40 -14.21
C GLN A 84 -5.54 14.64 -13.35
N MET A 85 -5.04 14.68 -12.11
CA MET A 85 -5.24 15.81 -11.22
C MET A 85 -4.09 16.82 -11.27
N ALA A 86 -2.86 16.38 -11.49
CA ALA A 86 -1.67 17.20 -11.44
C ALA A 86 -1.46 18.05 -12.73
N GLU A 87 -1.58 17.39 -13.89
CA GLU A 87 -1.24 18.01 -15.18
C GLU A 87 -2.17 19.19 -15.57
N PRO A 88 -3.52 19.10 -15.37
CA PRO A 88 -4.41 20.20 -15.70
C PRO A 88 -4.17 21.49 -14.87
N VAL A 89 -3.55 21.35 -13.68
CA VAL A 89 -3.22 22.50 -12.83
C VAL A 89 -1.75 22.94 -12.95
N GLY A 90 -1.09 22.51 -14.03
CA GLY A 90 0.23 22.98 -14.45
C GLY A 90 1.41 22.28 -13.79
N PHE A 91 1.22 21.09 -13.20
CA PHE A 91 2.33 20.27 -12.73
C PHE A 91 2.85 19.36 -13.84
N GLN A 92 4.16 19.29 -13.97
CA GLN A 92 4.83 18.25 -14.76
C GLN A 92 5.08 17.04 -13.87
N VAL A 93 4.55 15.87 -14.26
CA VAL A 93 4.69 14.62 -13.51
C VAL A 93 5.72 13.72 -14.17
N THR A 94 6.78 13.40 -13.45
CA THR A 94 7.81 12.43 -13.88
C THR A 94 7.64 11.14 -13.11
N VAL A 95 7.55 10.00 -13.80
CA VAL A 95 7.60 8.67 -13.16
C VAL A 95 9.06 8.23 -13.08
N VAL A 96 9.48 7.83 -11.90
CA VAL A 96 10.86 7.47 -11.60
C VAL A 96 10.89 6.06 -10.98
N PRO A 97 11.39 5.05 -11.71
CA PRO A 97 11.70 3.76 -11.11
C PRO A 97 12.74 3.95 -10.00
N LEU A 98 12.37 3.53 -8.78
CA LEU A 98 13.22 3.70 -7.61
C LEU A 98 13.91 2.38 -7.29
N ASN A 99 15.22 2.42 -7.19
CA ASN A 99 16.04 1.27 -6.82
C ASN A 99 16.81 1.52 -5.51
N PRO A 100 17.26 0.45 -4.82
CA PRO A 100 18.01 0.58 -3.57
C PRO A 100 19.31 1.37 -3.68
N GLU A 101 19.98 1.34 -4.85
CA GLU A 101 21.23 2.06 -5.08
C GLU A 101 21.03 3.58 -5.05
N THR A 102 19.93 4.06 -5.66
CA THR A 102 19.55 5.48 -5.62
C THR A 102 19.26 5.91 -4.19
N GLN A 103 18.52 5.11 -3.44
CA GLN A 103 18.18 5.39 -2.05
C GLN A 103 19.42 5.36 -1.12
N ALA A 104 20.37 4.49 -1.38
CA ALA A 104 21.62 4.45 -0.61
C ALA A 104 22.57 5.62 -0.95
N ARG A 105 22.49 6.14 -2.18
CA ARG A 105 23.39 7.21 -2.66
C ARG A 105 22.97 8.61 -2.23
N TYR A 106 21.65 8.86 -2.18
CA TYR A 106 21.07 10.16 -1.85
C TYR A 106 19.97 9.98 -0.81
N SER A 107 19.91 10.87 0.18
CA SER A 107 18.71 11.02 0.98
C SER A 107 17.53 11.48 0.11
N TYR A 108 16.30 11.30 0.61
CA TYR A 108 15.11 11.75 -0.10
C TYR A 108 15.19 13.24 -0.48
N ASP A 109 15.48 14.11 0.49
CA ASP A 109 15.55 15.55 0.26
C ASP A 109 16.67 15.95 -0.72
N GLU A 110 17.84 15.30 -0.69
CA GLU A 110 18.93 15.52 -1.64
C GLU A 110 18.51 15.16 -3.06
N TYR A 111 17.84 14.01 -3.22
CA TYR A 111 17.35 13.59 -4.53
C TYR A 111 16.33 14.58 -5.08
N MET A 112 15.38 15.03 -4.26
CA MET A 112 14.36 15.99 -4.63
C MET A 112 14.96 17.34 -5.02
N LEU A 113 15.93 17.84 -4.25
CA LEU A 113 16.64 19.08 -4.52
C LEU A 113 17.45 19.00 -5.82
N LYS A 114 18.18 17.91 -6.03
CA LYS A 114 19.00 17.66 -7.23
C LYS A 114 18.16 17.66 -8.50
N ASN A 115 17.01 16.97 -8.47
CA ASN A 115 16.14 16.79 -9.63
C ASN A 115 15.06 17.88 -9.74
N ARG A 116 15.01 18.82 -8.80
CA ARG A 116 14.10 19.97 -8.79
C ARG A 116 12.62 19.57 -8.65
N TYR A 117 12.33 18.53 -7.92
CA TYR A 117 10.98 18.14 -7.60
C TYR A 117 10.49 18.87 -6.35
N GLU A 118 9.25 19.38 -6.38
CA GLU A 118 8.61 20.08 -5.25
C GLU A 118 7.96 19.12 -4.25
N GLY A 119 7.66 17.90 -4.68
CA GLY A 119 7.07 16.85 -3.87
C GLY A 119 6.94 15.55 -4.65
N ALA A 120 6.63 14.46 -3.96
CA ALA A 120 6.53 13.14 -4.55
C ALA A 120 5.33 12.33 -4.07
N PHE A 121 4.86 11.43 -4.94
CA PHE A 121 4.02 10.28 -4.60
C PHE A 121 4.87 9.02 -4.69
N LEU A 122 4.85 8.15 -3.67
CA LEU A 122 5.73 6.99 -3.58
C LEU A 122 4.92 5.71 -3.47
N LEU A 123 5.22 4.75 -4.35
CA LEU A 123 4.53 3.47 -4.52
C LEU A 123 5.47 2.31 -4.24
N GLY A 124 4.99 1.28 -3.54
CA GLY A 124 5.66 0.00 -3.37
C GLY A 124 6.82 -0.02 -2.37
N LEU A 125 6.94 0.98 -1.49
CA LEU A 125 7.97 1.01 -0.45
C LEU A 125 7.82 -0.14 0.55
N SER A 126 8.94 -0.66 1.01
CA SER A 126 9.05 -1.64 2.08
C SER A 126 9.73 -1.05 3.32
N PHE A 127 9.57 -1.68 4.49
CA PHE A 127 10.27 -1.25 5.71
C PHE A 127 11.80 -1.24 5.61
N LYS A 128 12.36 -1.96 4.64
CA LYS A 128 13.81 -2.06 4.43
C LYS A 128 14.39 -0.98 3.53
N ASP A 129 13.51 -0.20 2.90
CA ASP A 129 13.96 0.88 2.01
C ASP A 129 14.66 1.99 2.82
N PRO A 130 15.86 2.43 2.43
CA PRO A 130 16.62 3.43 3.16
C PRO A 130 15.85 4.73 3.44
N TRP A 131 15.05 5.20 2.49
CA TRP A 131 14.27 6.42 2.65
C TRP A 131 13.16 6.35 3.70
N MET A 132 12.81 5.15 4.19
CA MET A 132 11.85 5.03 5.29
C MET A 132 12.30 5.77 6.56
N GLU A 133 13.61 5.83 6.82
CA GLU A 133 14.16 6.64 7.91
C GLU A 133 14.13 8.14 7.58
N ASP A 134 14.40 8.51 6.32
CA ASP A 134 14.40 9.90 5.87
C ASP A 134 13.01 10.55 6.05
N PHE A 135 11.91 9.81 5.81
CA PHE A 135 10.55 10.34 5.96
C PHE A 135 10.20 10.79 7.37
N LYS A 136 10.95 10.37 8.38
CA LYS A 136 10.79 10.87 9.75
C LYS A 136 11.19 12.34 9.89
N LEU A 137 12.13 12.81 9.06
CA LEU A 137 12.78 14.11 9.20
C LEU A 137 12.82 14.94 7.91
N CYS A 138 12.36 14.41 6.77
CA CYS A 138 12.41 15.09 5.49
C CYS A 138 11.62 16.41 5.54
N ARG A 139 11.98 17.31 4.62
CA ARG A 139 11.37 18.65 4.50
C ARG A 139 10.59 18.82 3.21
N THR A 140 10.84 17.95 2.22
CA THR A 140 10.12 17.95 0.95
C THR A 140 8.84 17.12 1.11
N PRO A 141 7.68 17.64 0.68
CA PRO A 141 6.41 16.93 0.75
C PRO A 141 6.44 15.55 0.09
N ALA A 142 5.93 14.55 0.81
CA ALA A 142 5.80 13.19 0.35
C ALA A 142 4.43 12.60 0.65
N VAL A 143 3.84 11.91 -0.32
CA VAL A 143 2.65 11.08 -0.13
C VAL A 143 3.05 9.62 -0.34
N LEU A 144 2.82 8.78 0.66
CA LEU A 144 3.23 7.38 0.69
C LEU A 144 2.00 6.48 0.57
N TYR A 145 1.98 5.62 -0.45
CA TYR A 145 0.90 4.65 -0.65
C TYR A 145 1.12 3.41 0.22
N ASP A 146 0.08 2.98 0.92
CA ASP A 146 0.07 1.78 1.78
C ASP A 146 1.30 1.69 2.71
N SER A 147 1.65 2.81 3.32
CA SER A 147 2.81 2.95 4.21
C SER A 147 2.38 3.40 5.61
N PRO A 148 3.23 3.17 6.65
CA PRO A 148 2.94 3.66 7.99
C PRO A 148 2.81 5.18 8.03
N VAL A 149 2.06 5.66 9.03
CA VAL A 149 1.93 7.09 9.28
C VAL A 149 3.19 7.59 10.01
N PHE A 150 3.79 8.64 9.47
CA PHE A 150 4.94 9.30 10.09
C PHE A 150 4.51 10.53 10.87
N MET A 151 5.19 10.80 12.01
CA MET A 151 4.97 12.03 12.78
C MET A 151 5.74 13.22 12.16
N ASN A 152 5.68 13.33 10.85
CA ASN A 152 6.27 14.41 10.08
C ASN A 152 5.17 15.16 9.32
N PRO A 153 4.97 16.46 9.56
CA PRO A 153 3.85 17.21 9.00
C PRO A 153 3.89 17.38 7.47
N VAL A 154 5.00 17.02 6.82
CA VAL A 154 5.11 17.05 5.34
C VAL A 154 4.99 15.67 4.70
N VAL A 155 4.67 14.64 5.49
CA VAL A 155 4.48 13.27 4.99
C VAL A 155 3.04 12.83 5.23
N THR A 156 2.38 12.39 4.17
CA THR A 156 1.01 11.86 4.21
C THR A 156 1.02 10.38 3.86
N SER A 157 0.30 9.56 4.59
CA SER A 157 -0.02 8.18 4.20
C SER A 157 -1.38 8.13 3.50
N ILE A 158 -1.47 7.46 2.35
CA ILE A 158 -2.73 7.23 1.64
C ILE A 158 -2.97 5.74 1.44
N SER A 159 -4.19 5.29 1.70
CA SER A 159 -4.58 3.90 1.53
C SER A 159 -6.09 3.74 1.36
N MET A 160 -6.54 2.54 0.99
CA MET A 160 -7.92 2.11 1.21
C MET A 160 -8.14 1.88 2.71
N ASN A 161 -9.38 2.04 3.19
CA ASN A 161 -9.75 1.64 4.53
C ASN A 161 -9.86 0.11 4.63
N ASN A 162 -8.74 -0.54 4.98
CA ASN A 162 -8.65 -1.99 5.08
C ASN A 162 -9.55 -2.57 6.19
N PHE A 163 -9.77 -1.82 7.28
CA PHE A 163 -10.66 -2.25 8.36
C PHE A 163 -12.11 -2.31 7.89
N GLU A 164 -12.57 -1.30 7.15
CA GLU A 164 -13.89 -1.29 6.52
C GLU A 164 -14.04 -2.45 5.53
N GLY A 165 -13.05 -2.66 4.64
CA GLY A 165 -13.07 -3.72 3.65
C GLY A 165 -13.17 -5.11 4.28
N MET A 166 -12.36 -5.42 5.28
CA MET A 166 -12.40 -6.69 5.99
C MET A 166 -13.74 -6.86 6.74
N ASN A 167 -14.27 -5.79 7.33
CA ASN A 167 -15.56 -5.83 8.01
C ASN A 167 -16.72 -6.11 7.03
N LEU A 168 -16.73 -5.50 5.85
CA LEU A 168 -17.71 -5.78 4.80
C LEU A 168 -17.67 -7.26 4.37
N ALA A 169 -16.48 -7.83 4.19
CA ALA A 169 -16.30 -9.23 3.82
C ALA A 169 -16.78 -10.18 4.92
N ALA A 170 -16.37 -9.97 6.17
CA ALA A 170 -16.76 -10.79 7.32
C ALA A 170 -18.28 -10.72 7.58
N ALA A 171 -18.87 -9.54 7.52
CA ALA A 171 -20.31 -9.33 7.68
C ALA A 171 -21.09 -10.06 6.59
N TRP A 172 -20.65 -10.00 5.34
CA TRP A 172 -21.30 -10.73 4.24
C TRP A 172 -21.21 -12.25 4.43
N LEU A 173 -20.02 -12.80 4.72
CA LEU A 173 -19.87 -14.23 5.01
C LEU A 173 -20.74 -14.68 6.18
N LYS A 174 -20.78 -13.90 7.27
CA LYS A 174 -21.67 -14.16 8.40
C LYS A 174 -23.15 -14.20 7.99
N SER A 175 -23.58 -13.26 7.13
CA SER A 175 -24.98 -13.20 6.65
C SER A 175 -25.39 -14.42 5.84
N LEU A 176 -24.42 -15.08 5.19
CA LEU A 176 -24.62 -16.34 4.46
C LEU A 176 -24.59 -17.58 5.38
N GLY A 177 -24.22 -17.43 6.65
CA GLY A 177 -24.17 -18.50 7.62
C GLY A 177 -22.78 -19.01 7.97
N HIS A 178 -21.72 -18.47 7.37
CA HIS A 178 -20.34 -18.84 7.75
C HIS A 178 -20.04 -18.44 9.21
N ARG A 179 -19.37 -19.32 9.93
CA ARG A 179 -18.92 -19.09 11.31
C ARG A 179 -17.42 -19.28 11.45
N LYS A 180 -16.87 -20.31 10.80
CA LYS A 180 -15.45 -20.62 10.76
C LYS A 180 -14.82 -20.03 9.49
N ILE A 181 -14.25 -18.85 9.62
CA ILE A 181 -13.67 -18.08 8.52
C ILE A 181 -12.16 -18.00 8.74
N GLY A 182 -11.40 -18.44 7.75
CA GLY A 182 -9.93 -18.39 7.77
C GLY A 182 -9.38 -17.14 7.09
N TYR A 183 -8.12 -16.85 7.39
CA TYR A 183 -7.33 -15.82 6.72
C TYR A 183 -6.03 -16.39 6.19
N LEU A 184 -5.72 -16.10 4.93
CA LEU A 184 -4.39 -16.35 4.36
C LEU A 184 -3.78 -15.05 3.86
N GLY A 185 -2.52 -14.81 4.21
CA GLY A 185 -1.87 -13.53 3.93
C GLY A 185 -0.41 -13.62 3.53
N GLY A 186 0.09 -12.50 2.99
CA GLY A 186 1.51 -12.26 2.77
C GLY A 186 2.30 -12.10 4.07
N ALA A 187 3.62 -12.14 3.97
CA ALA A 187 4.51 -12.02 5.11
C ALA A 187 4.36 -10.69 5.85
N LEU A 188 4.30 -10.74 7.17
CA LEU A 188 4.11 -9.57 8.04
C LEU A 188 5.33 -8.60 8.08
N GLY A 189 6.33 -8.82 7.26
CA GLY A 189 7.40 -7.85 6.98
C GLY A 189 6.96 -6.67 6.11
N SER A 190 5.74 -6.72 5.52
CA SER A 190 5.13 -5.61 4.79
C SER A 190 4.08 -4.92 5.65
N TYR A 191 4.07 -3.58 5.65
CA TYR A 191 3.11 -2.79 6.42
C TYR A 191 1.65 -3.13 6.07
N ILE A 192 1.33 -3.18 4.77
CA ILE A 192 -0.04 -3.44 4.32
C ILE A 192 -0.55 -4.82 4.75
N TYR A 193 0.32 -5.84 4.78
CA TYR A 193 -0.08 -7.16 5.24
C TYR A 193 -0.28 -7.20 6.77
N GLN A 194 0.48 -6.42 7.55
CA GLN A 194 0.19 -6.24 8.98
C GLN A 194 -1.16 -5.58 9.19
N VAL A 195 -1.47 -4.52 8.44
CA VAL A 195 -2.76 -3.81 8.53
C VAL A 195 -3.91 -4.74 8.16
N ARG A 196 -3.82 -5.49 7.05
CA ARG A 196 -4.87 -6.43 6.62
C ARG A 196 -5.06 -7.57 7.60
N TYR A 197 -3.98 -8.08 8.19
CA TYR A 197 -4.02 -9.10 9.23
C TYR A 197 -4.74 -8.58 10.48
N ALA A 198 -4.38 -7.41 10.98
CA ALA A 198 -5.06 -6.79 12.12
C ALA A 198 -6.53 -6.47 11.82
N ALA A 199 -6.83 -5.99 10.61
CA ALA A 199 -8.18 -5.70 10.15
C ALA A 199 -9.07 -6.95 10.11
N PHE A 200 -8.52 -8.11 9.73
CA PHE A 200 -9.24 -9.38 9.79
C PHE A 200 -9.71 -9.71 11.21
N PHE A 201 -8.81 -9.68 12.21
CA PHE A 201 -9.16 -9.95 13.59
C PHE A 201 -10.20 -8.95 14.13
N ASN A 202 -10.05 -7.67 13.79
CA ASN A 202 -11.04 -6.65 14.16
C ASN A 202 -12.41 -6.96 13.55
N ALA A 203 -12.45 -7.32 12.27
CA ALA A 203 -13.70 -7.67 11.58
C ALA A 203 -14.40 -8.89 12.18
N MET A 204 -13.65 -9.93 12.54
CA MET A 204 -14.18 -11.11 13.23
C MET A 204 -14.81 -10.71 14.56
N LYS A 205 -14.11 -9.92 15.37
CA LYS A 205 -14.59 -9.42 16.68
C LYS A 205 -15.87 -8.59 16.54
N GLU A 206 -15.86 -7.59 15.64
CA GLU A 206 -17.02 -6.70 15.43
C GLU A 206 -18.27 -7.46 14.96
N ASN A 207 -18.08 -8.54 14.20
CA ASN A 207 -19.18 -9.39 13.76
C ASN A 207 -19.55 -10.48 14.75
N GLY A 208 -18.92 -10.59 15.92
CA GLY A 208 -19.17 -11.65 16.90
C GLY A 208 -18.92 -13.05 16.32
N LEU A 209 -17.90 -13.17 15.45
CA LEU A 209 -17.42 -14.42 14.90
C LEU A 209 -16.29 -14.98 15.77
N GLU A 210 -16.12 -16.31 15.75
CA GLU A 210 -15.06 -16.97 16.50
C GLU A 210 -13.69 -16.47 16.07
N LEU A 211 -12.83 -16.16 17.06
CA LEU A 211 -11.45 -15.75 16.88
C LEU A 211 -10.55 -16.91 17.28
N ASP A 212 -9.95 -17.56 16.29
CA ASP A 212 -8.91 -18.56 16.50
C ASP A 212 -7.68 -18.20 15.63
N GLU A 213 -6.55 -17.93 16.28
CA GLU A 213 -5.29 -17.64 15.58
C GLU A 213 -4.86 -18.80 14.67
N ASN A 214 -5.24 -20.05 15.01
CA ASN A 214 -4.99 -21.20 14.15
C ASN A 214 -5.78 -21.17 12.85
N MET A 215 -6.82 -20.33 12.73
CA MET A 215 -7.55 -20.06 11.49
C MET A 215 -6.84 -19.05 10.58
N THR A 216 -5.59 -18.71 10.87
CA THR A 216 -4.81 -17.78 10.05
C THR A 216 -3.50 -18.40 9.58
N GLY A 217 -3.01 -17.96 8.41
CA GLY A 217 -1.72 -18.34 7.88
C GLY A 217 -1.09 -17.21 7.09
N VAL A 218 0.21 -17.03 7.26
CA VAL A 218 0.97 -15.98 6.54
C VAL A 218 2.30 -16.56 6.05
N ALA A 219 2.69 -16.21 4.82
CA ALA A 219 3.98 -16.57 4.25
C ALA A 219 4.41 -15.58 3.17
N TYR A 220 5.68 -15.62 2.78
CA TYR A 220 6.22 -14.75 1.74
C TYR A 220 5.69 -15.14 0.35
N TYR A 221 5.71 -16.45 0.04
CA TYR A 221 5.20 -16.99 -1.22
C TYR A 221 3.83 -17.64 -1.03
N ALA A 222 2.94 -17.48 -2.00
CA ALA A 222 1.62 -18.14 -2.00
C ALA A 222 1.72 -19.67 -1.87
N SER A 223 2.67 -20.28 -2.57
CA SER A 223 2.95 -21.74 -2.49
C SER A 223 3.28 -22.20 -1.07
N ASP A 224 4.10 -21.43 -0.36
CA ASP A 224 4.48 -21.74 1.03
C ASP A 224 3.30 -21.53 1.97
N CYS A 225 2.51 -20.47 1.76
CA CYS A 225 1.31 -20.20 2.53
C CYS A 225 0.32 -21.37 2.43
N LEU A 226 0.06 -21.84 1.21
CA LEU A 226 -0.84 -22.98 0.98
C LEU A 226 -0.29 -24.28 1.57
N LYS A 227 0.97 -24.58 1.34
CA LYS A 227 1.62 -25.80 1.84
C LYS A 227 1.60 -25.90 3.37
N GLN A 228 1.83 -24.77 4.05
CA GLN A 228 1.98 -24.74 5.52
C GLN A 228 0.62 -24.63 6.25
N HIS A 229 -0.37 -23.95 5.65
CA HIS A 229 -1.54 -23.53 6.41
C HIS A 229 -2.87 -24.06 5.86
N PHE A 230 -3.01 -24.31 4.55
CA PHE A 230 -4.31 -24.63 3.95
C PHE A 230 -4.94 -25.88 4.59
N GLN A 231 -4.20 -27.01 4.71
CA GLN A 231 -4.74 -28.23 5.28
C GLN A 231 -5.25 -28.04 6.72
N ARG A 232 -4.49 -27.31 7.54
CA ARG A 232 -4.88 -26.98 8.91
C ARG A 232 -6.21 -26.22 8.97
N LEU A 233 -6.41 -25.24 8.09
CA LEU A 233 -7.68 -24.49 8.03
C LEU A 233 -8.84 -25.43 7.70
N MET A 234 -8.65 -26.32 6.74
CA MET A 234 -9.68 -27.31 6.37
C MET A 234 -9.97 -28.28 7.50
N ASP A 235 -8.97 -28.79 8.23
CA ASP A 235 -9.12 -29.70 9.37
C ASP A 235 -9.86 -29.03 10.55
N LEU A 236 -9.69 -27.71 10.72
CA LEU A 236 -10.41 -26.92 11.69
C LEU A 236 -11.87 -26.62 11.27
N GLY A 237 -12.29 -27.04 10.07
CA GLY A 237 -13.63 -26.85 9.55
C GLY A 237 -13.86 -25.48 8.96
N CYS A 238 -12.85 -24.84 8.40
CA CYS A 238 -12.98 -23.58 7.70
C CYS A 238 -13.91 -23.71 6.49
N THR A 239 -14.91 -22.81 6.37
CA THR A 239 -15.89 -22.79 5.28
C THR A 239 -15.72 -21.62 4.34
N ALA A 240 -14.95 -20.63 4.73
CA ALA A 240 -14.60 -19.47 3.90
C ALA A 240 -13.20 -18.98 4.25
N ILE A 241 -12.46 -18.53 3.26
CA ILE A 241 -11.13 -17.90 3.43
C ILE A 241 -11.17 -16.51 2.84
N ILE A 242 -10.69 -15.52 3.62
CA ILE A 242 -10.35 -14.17 3.14
C ILE A 242 -8.85 -14.13 2.93
N CYS A 243 -8.42 -13.82 1.72
CA CYS A 243 -7.01 -13.70 1.35
C CYS A 243 -6.57 -12.25 1.37
N SER A 244 -5.32 -12.00 1.73
CA SER A 244 -4.76 -10.64 1.80
C SER A 244 -4.68 -9.92 0.45
N HIS A 245 -4.70 -10.66 -0.68
CA HIS A 245 -4.69 -10.13 -2.04
C HIS A 245 -5.23 -11.17 -3.03
N ASP A 246 -5.64 -10.71 -4.21
CA ASP A 246 -6.35 -11.53 -5.20
C ASP A 246 -5.50 -12.65 -5.80
N LEU A 247 -4.18 -12.43 -6.00
CA LEU A 247 -3.30 -13.48 -6.51
C LEU A 247 -3.20 -14.67 -5.54
N LEU A 248 -3.19 -14.41 -4.23
CA LEU A 248 -3.24 -15.49 -3.23
C LEU A 248 -4.62 -16.16 -3.23
N ALA A 249 -5.70 -15.39 -3.35
CA ALA A 249 -7.05 -15.96 -3.45
C ALA A 249 -7.18 -16.85 -4.69
N HIS A 250 -6.67 -16.43 -5.83
CA HIS A 250 -6.63 -17.25 -7.04
C HIS A 250 -5.79 -18.54 -6.86
N ALA A 251 -4.62 -18.44 -6.19
CA ALA A 251 -3.83 -19.62 -5.86
C ALA A 251 -4.58 -20.59 -4.92
N VAL A 252 -5.37 -20.09 -3.95
CA VAL A 252 -6.26 -20.92 -3.12
C VAL A 252 -7.28 -21.64 -4.00
N MET A 253 -7.92 -20.95 -4.96
CA MET A 253 -8.92 -21.57 -5.85
C MET A 253 -8.32 -22.69 -6.71
N ILE A 254 -7.13 -22.46 -7.27
CA ILE A 254 -6.40 -23.50 -8.03
C ILE A 254 -6.10 -24.70 -7.12
N HIS A 255 -5.57 -24.44 -5.93
CA HIS A 255 -5.22 -25.48 -4.96
C HIS A 255 -6.44 -26.31 -4.51
N CYS A 256 -7.61 -25.68 -4.37
CA CYS A 256 -8.88 -26.38 -4.15
C CYS A 256 -9.18 -27.35 -5.31
N GLY A 257 -9.11 -26.88 -6.55
CA GLY A 257 -9.34 -27.70 -7.73
C GLY A 257 -8.41 -28.91 -7.83
N GLU A 258 -7.11 -28.76 -7.55
CA GLU A 258 -6.12 -29.84 -7.49
C GLU A 258 -6.45 -30.91 -6.45
N ARG A 259 -7.19 -30.55 -5.39
CA ARG A 259 -7.61 -31.45 -4.31
C ARG A 259 -9.06 -31.95 -4.45
N GLY A 260 -9.72 -31.64 -5.56
CA GLY A 260 -11.11 -32.04 -5.80
C GLY A 260 -12.13 -31.25 -4.97
N LEU A 261 -11.72 -30.14 -4.36
CA LEU A 261 -12.62 -29.20 -3.66
C LEU A 261 -13.18 -28.19 -4.65
N ARG A 262 -14.45 -27.84 -4.50
CA ARG A 262 -15.15 -26.90 -5.37
C ARG A 262 -15.30 -25.54 -4.67
N VAL A 263 -14.91 -24.50 -5.35
CA VAL A 263 -15.23 -23.13 -4.98
C VAL A 263 -16.47 -22.70 -5.80
N PRO A 264 -17.56 -22.25 -5.17
CA PRO A 264 -17.74 -21.93 -3.74
C PRO A 264 -18.32 -23.08 -2.89
N ASP A 265 -18.74 -24.21 -3.47
CA ASP A 265 -19.59 -25.24 -2.83
C ASP A 265 -18.97 -25.88 -1.59
N ASP A 266 -17.66 -26.13 -1.61
CA ASP A 266 -16.92 -26.76 -0.51
C ASP A 266 -16.14 -25.71 0.31
N LEU A 267 -15.74 -24.59 -0.33
CA LEU A 267 -15.02 -23.48 0.30
C LEU A 267 -15.32 -22.16 -0.42
N SER A 268 -15.76 -21.15 0.31
CA SER A 268 -15.91 -19.77 -0.19
C SER A 268 -14.56 -19.04 -0.13
N VAL A 269 -14.25 -18.22 -1.14
CA VAL A 269 -12.98 -17.48 -1.24
C VAL A 269 -13.23 -16.01 -1.58
N ILE A 270 -12.60 -15.10 -0.82
CA ILE A 270 -12.61 -13.64 -1.06
C ILE A 270 -11.16 -13.15 -1.17
N GLY A 271 -10.88 -12.31 -2.16
CA GLY A 271 -9.62 -11.61 -2.34
C GLY A 271 -9.65 -10.16 -1.85
N VAL A 272 -8.57 -9.45 -2.09
CA VAL A 272 -8.42 -7.99 -1.92
C VAL A 272 -7.69 -7.45 -3.12
N ASP A 273 -8.03 -6.26 -3.56
CA ASP A 273 -7.50 -5.39 -4.61
C ASP A 273 -8.43 -5.26 -5.82
N ASP A 274 -9.25 -6.26 -6.13
CA ASP A 274 -10.13 -6.37 -7.31
C ASP A 274 -9.38 -6.09 -8.63
N ILE A 275 -8.29 -6.86 -8.84
CA ILE A 275 -7.54 -6.81 -10.09
C ILE A 275 -8.34 -7.41 -11.25
N PRO A 276 -8.03 -7.07 -12.53
CA PRO A 276 -8.78 -7.57 -13.69
C PRO A 276 -8.94 -9.10 -13.75
N LEU A 277 -7.97 -9.84 -13.24
CA LEU A 277 -8.01 -11.31 -13.15
C LEU A 277 -9.28 -11.83 -12.44
N CYS A 278 -9.80 -11.11 -11.43
CA CYS A 278 -10.94 -11.57 -10.62
C CYS A 278 -12.19 -11.87 -11.45
N GLN A 279 -12.38 -11.15 -12.57
CA GLN A 279 -13.52 -11.36 -13.47
C GLN A 279 -13.37 -12.59 -14.36
N HIS A 280 -12.14 -13.07 -14.54
CA HIS A 280 -11.77 -14.13 -15.46
C HIS A 280 -11.41 -15.45 -14.78
N THR A 281 -11.43 -15.51 -13.45
CA THR A 281 -11.30 -16.77 -12.71
C THR A 281 -12.56 -17.64 -12.87
N ALA A 282 -12.46 -18.94 -12.63
CA ALA A 282 -13.57 -19.87 -12.67
C ALA A 282 -13.71 -20.58 -11.30
N PRO A 283 -14.71 -20.20 -10.48
CA PRO A 283 -15.71 -19.13 -10.69
C PRO A 283 -15.08 -17.72 -10.57
N PRO A 284 -15.76 -16.64 -11.06
CA PRO A 284 -15.31 -15.26 -10.84
C PRO A 284 -15.12 -14.92 -9.37
N LEU A 285 -13.95 -14.35 -9.02
CA LEU A 285 -13.52 -14.10 -7.65
C LEU A 285 -14.17 -12.86 -7.06
N SER A 286 -14.80 -13.01 -5.89
CA SER A 286 -15.24 -11.91 -5.02
C SER A 286 -14.04 -11.24 -4.38
N SER A 287 -14.02 -9.92 -4.34
CA SER A 287 -12.86 -9.19 -3.83
C SER A 287 -13.25 -7.87 -3.15
N ILE A 288 -12.44 -7.45 -2.19
CA ILE A 288 -12.49 -6.10 -1.61
C ILE A 288 -11.74 -5.19 -2.57
N ARG A 289 -12.46 -4.28 -3.25
CA ARG A 289 -11.89 -3.39 -4.26
C ARG A 289 -11.13 -2.24 -3.63
N GLN A 290 -9.94 -2.00 -4.15
CA GLN A 290 -9.25 -0.73 -4.05
C GLN A 290 -9.50 0.09 -5.33
N ASN A 291 -10.12 1.25 -5.22
CA ASN A 291 -10.23 2.16 -6.35
C ASN A 291 -8.89 2.88 -6.59
N ARG A 292 -7.99 2.24 -7.33
CA ARG A 292 -6.62 2.72 -7.57
C ARG A 292 -6.58 4.05 -8.29
N LEU A 293 -7.51 4.28 -9.22
CA LEU A 293 -7.59 5.56 -9.93
C LEU A 293 -7.90 6.71 -8.97
N ASP A 294 -8.88 6.53 -8.08
CA ASP A 294 -9.26 7.55 -7.10
C ASP A 294 -8.22 7.68 -5.99
N LEU A 295 -7.50 6.61 -5.63
CA LEU A 295 -6.34 6.69 -4.74
C LEU A 295 -5.25 7.57 -5.35
N GLY A 296 -4.93 7.40 -6.63
CA GLY A 296 -3.99 8.26 -7.36
C GLY A 296 -4.43 9.73 -7.40
N ARG A 297 -5.71 9.99 -7.70
CA ARG A 297 -6.29 11.34 -7.67
C ARG A 297 -6.18 11.97 -6.28
N SER A 298 -6.53 11.22 -5.25
CA SER A 298 -6.49 11.67 -3.86
C SER A 298 -5.06 11.87 -3.37
N ALA A 299 -4.08 11.11 -3.87
CA ALA A 299 -2.67 11.32 -3.58
C ALA A 299 -2.20 12.71 -4.07
N PHE A 300 -2.65 13.16 -5.24
CA PHE A 300 -2.34 14.52 -5.69
C PHE A 300 -3.01 15.58 -4.82
N TYR A 301 -4.26 15.39 -4.37
CA TYR A 301 -4.90 16.31 -3.43
C TYR A 301 -4.13 16.40 -2.11
N ALA A 302 -3.69 15.28 -1.56
CA ALA A 302 -2.85 15.25 -0.37
C ALA A 302 -1.53 16.00 -0.59
N LEU A 303 -0.84 15.74 -1.71
CA LEU A 303 0.41 16.44 -2.05
C LEU A 303 0.18 17.95 -2.25
N SER A 304 -0.90 18.33 -2.93
CA SER A 304 -1.25 19.75 -3.13
C SER A 304 -1.50 20.45 -1.80
N SER A 305 -2.17 19.80 -0.84
CA SER A 305 -2.37 20.31 0.51
C SER A 305 -1.04 20.51 1.24
N GLN A 306 -0.13 19.55 1.17
CA GLN A 306 1.23 19.66 1.73
C GLN A 306 2.03 20.82 1.11
N LEU A 307 1.96 20.98 -0.22
CA LEU A 307 2.61 22.08 -0.92
C LEU A 307 2.03 23.45 -0.50
N ALA A 308 0.73 23.49 -0.18
CA ALA A 308 0.05 24.66 0.39
C ALA A 308 0.32 24.83 1.91
N LYS A 309 1.18 23.99 2.52
CA LYS A 309 1.51 23.97 3.95
C LYS A 309 0.32 23.63 4.86
N ILE A 310 -0.62 22.84 4.36
CA ILE A 310 -1.72 22.25 5.11
C ILE A 310 -1.30 20.81 5.45
N PRO A 311 -0.96 20.49 6.72
CA PRO A 311 -0.46 19.17 7.09
C PRO A 311 -1.62 18.16 7.09
N VAL A 312 -1.52 17.16 6.23
CA VAL A 312 -2.41 15.98 6.18
C VAL A 312 -1.61 14.76 6.60
N SER A 313 -1.97 14.11 7.69
CA SER A 313 -1.23 12.92 8.17
C SER A 313 -1.66 11.65 7.46
N THR A 314 -2.96 11.47 7.26
CA THR A 314 -3.54 10.25 6.65
C THR A 314 -4.76 10.60 5.82
N LEU A 315 -4.88 9.96 4.67
CA LEU A 315 -6.06 10.00 3.83
C LEU A 315 -6.46 8.55 3.49
N THR A 316 -7.68 8.17 3.85
CA THR A 316 -8.20 6.83 3.55
C THR A 316 -9.47 6.92 2.72
N LEU A 317 -9.54 6.10 1.66
CA LEU A 317 -10.72 5.97 0.83
C LEU A 317 -11.56 4.79 1.30
N HIS A 318 -12.88 4.88 1.10
CA HIS A 318 -13.79 3.78 1.39
C HIS A 318 -13.44 2.54 0.56
N ALA A 319 -13.62 1.37 1.19
CA ALA A 319 -13.52 0.08 0.52
C ALA A 319 -14.88 -0.31 -0.08
N GLU A 320 -14.85 -1.07 -1.18
CA GLU A 320 -16.04 -1.64 -1.81
C GLU A 320 -15.94 -3.17 -1.87
N LEU A 321 -16.98 -3.89 -1.46
CA LEU A 321 -17.01 -5.34 -1.61
C LEU A 321 -17.67 -5.74 -2.93
N ILE A 322 -16.88 -6.28 -3.84
CA ILE A 322 -17.37 -6.80 -5.14
C ILE A 322 -17.74 -8.27 -4.99
N ARG A 323 -19.04 -8.50 -4.98
CA ARG A 323 -19.59 -9.84 -4.85
C ARG A 323 -19.65 -10.54 -6.19
N ARG A 324 -19.04 -11.74 -6.28
CA ARG A 324 -19.06 -12.61 -7.47
C ARG A 324 -19.38 -14.05 -7.06
N ALA A 325 -19.08 -15.01 -7.92
CA ALA A 325 -19.50 -16.39 -7.77
C ALA A 325 -18.57 -17.27 -6.90
N SER A 326 -17.49 -16.72 -6.33
CA SER A 326 -16.57 -17.48 -5.46
C SER A 326 -17.05 -17.64 -4.02
N VAL A 327 -18.26 -17.18 -3.70
CA VAL A 327 -18.85 -17.23 -2.36
C VAL A 327 -20.29 -17.75 -2.43
N ALA A 328 -20.61 -18.74 -1.57
CA ALA A 328 -21.95 -19.30 -1.39
C ALA A 328 -22.17 -19.60 0.11
N PRO A 329 -23.39 -19.95 0.55
CA PRO A 329 -23.60 -20.46 1.91
C PRO A 329 -22.73 -21.67 2.24
N PRO A 330 -22.34 -21.86 3.51
CA PRO A 330 -21.49 -22.99 3.90
C PRO A 330 -22.14 -24.35 3.60
N PRO A 331 -21.32 -25.40 3.35
CA PRO A 331 -21.81 -26.74 3.05
C PRO A 331 -22.78 -27.29 4.12
N ALA A 332 -23.89 -27.89 3.72
CA ALA A 332 -24.94 -28.37 4.61
C ALA A 332 -24.46 -29.39 5.68
N ARG A 333 -23.39 -30.13 5.39
CA ARG A 333 -22.76 -31.06 6.35
C ARG A 333 -22.22 -30.37 7.62
N GLN A 334 -21.72 -29.14 7.49
CA GLN A 334 -21.16 -28.38 8.61
C GLN A 334 -22.28 -27.73 9.46
N ILE A 335 -23.36 -27.30 8.83
CA ILE A 335 -24.52 -26.74 9.54
C ILE A 335 -25.12 -27.78 10.50
N LEU A 336 -25.18 -29.06 10.10
CA LEU A 336 -25.70 -30.15 10.93
C LEU A 336 -24.80 -30.48 12.13
N THR A 337 -23.46 -30.36 11.98
CA THR A 337 -22.51 -30.64 13.06
C THR A 337 -22.53 -29.52 14.11
N GLU A 338 -22.56 -28.25 13.70
CA GLU A 338 -22.68 -27.12 14.61
C GLU A 338 -24.02 -27.08 15.35
N SER A 339 -25.13 -27.43 14.69
CA SER A 339 -26.43 -27.54 15.33
C SER A 339 -26.47 -28.68 16.38
N ALA A 340 -25.76 -29.78 16.13
CA ALA A 340 -25.64 -30.89 17.08
C ALA A 340 -24.73 -30.55 18.28
N GLU A 341 -23.69 -29.76 18.09
CA GLU A 341 -22.81 -29.29 19.16
C GLU A 341 -23.54 -28.24 20.05
N ILE A 342 -24.30 -27.33 19.46
CA ILE A 342 -25.11 -26.37 20.21
C ILE A 342 -26.18 -27.08 21.03
N LEU A 343 -26.88 -28.07 20.48
CA LEU A 343 -27.84 -28.87 21.22
C LEU A 343 -27.19 -29.61 22.40
N LYS A 344 -26.03 -30.21 22.21
CA LYS A 344 -25.30 -30.87 23.31
C LYS A 344 -24.81 -29.91 24.39
N SER A 345 -24.43 -28.69 24.03
CA SER A 345 -24.00 -27.66 25.00
C SER A 345 -25.17 -27.13 25.83
N VAL A 346 -26.36 -27.04 25.25
CA VAL A 346 -27.61 -26.67 25.97
C VAL A 346 -28.07 -27.81 26.91
N GLU A 347 -27.98 -29.06 26.46
CA GLU A 347 -28.32 -30.22 27.28
C GLU A 347 -27.34 -30.47 28.46
N SER A 348 -26.07 -30.04 28.30
CA SER A 348 -25.07 -30.14 29.38
C SER A 348 -25.12 -28.98 30.39
N ALA A 349 -25.85 -27.92 30.08
CA ALA A 349 -26.04 -26.74 30.94
C ALA A 349 -27.39 -26.73 31.71
N THR A 350 -28.23 -27.75 31.47
CA THR A 350 -29.45 -28.06 32.23
C THR A 350 -29.25 -29.26 33.15
#